data_470e2d2cb4a8f3369bd4a55858c80901
#
_entry.id   470e2d2cb4a8f3369bd4a55858c80901
#
_cell.length_a   1.000
_cell.length_b   1.000
_cell.length_c   1.000
_cell.angle_alpha   90.00
_cell.angle_beta   90.00
_cell.angle_gamma   90.00
#
_symmetry.space_group_name_H-M   'P 1'
#
loop_
_entity.id
_entity.type
_entity.pdbx_description
1 polymer ?
#
loop_
_entity_poly.entity_id
_entity_poly.type
_entity_poly.pdbx_seq_one_letter_code
_entity_poly.pdbx_strand_id
1 'polypeptide(L)'
;MTDINCNNRHETEINTAIAKELKNNFFGDDTTCVIYKDGIIFEHTGGSIAPVADAWFCGDLEDAVVVDKVIGKASAMFMVDGNAAYVHGKLISEPAQKIMEINDMSYSYDEKTPKIINRTGDGLCPMESAVMDTDNLRDGIARVFDKMNELGML
;
A
#
# COMPACT_ATOMS: atom_id res chain seq x y z
N MET A 1 2.01 -9.16 -31.61
CA MET A 1 0.90 -9.29 -30.64
C MET A 1 1.28 -10.11 -29.41
N THR A 2 2.39 -10.82 -29.46
CA THR A 2 2.98 -11.49 -28.32
C THR A 2 3.80 -10.55 -27.44
N ASP A 3 4.12 -9.35 -27.92
CA ASP A 3 5.02 -8.40 -27.25
C ASP A 3 4.42 -7.77 -25.99
N ILE A 4 3.09 -7.61 -25.92
CA ILE A 4 2.42 -7.02 -24.76
C ILE A 4 2.55 -7.94 -23.53
N ASN A 5 2.40 -9.24 -23.72
CA ASN A 5 2.53 -10.21 -22.64
C ASN A 5 4.00 -10.37 -22.17
N CYS A 6 4.94 -10.25 -23.08
CA CYS A 6 6.36 -10.28 -22.76
C CYS A 6 6.78 -9.04 -21.98
N ASN A 7 6.31 -7.86 -22.41
CA ASN A 7 6.61 -6.60 -21.72
C ASN A 7 6.04 -6.61 -20.28
N ASN A 8 4.82 -7.08 -20.10
CA ASN A 8 4.21 -7.15 -18.78
C ASN A 8 4.94 -8.14 -17.85
N ARG A 9 5.44 -9.25 -18.39
CA ARG A 9 6.25 -10.19 -17.60
C ARG A 9 7.56 -9.57 -17.16
N HIS A 10 8.26 -8.88 -18.07
CA HIS A 10 9.52 -8.20 -17.74
C HIS A 10 9.31 -7.09 -16.70
N GLU A 11 8.26 -6.30 -16.83
CA GLU A 11 7.93 -5.26 -15.85
C GLU A 11 7.65 -5.89 -14.47
N THR A 12 6.86 -6.95 -14.40
CA THR A 12 6.57 -7.64 -13.16
C THR A 12 7.83 -8.24 -12.53
N GLU A 13 8.70 -8.86 -13.33
CA GLU A 13 9.97 -9.40 -12.85
C GLU A 13 10.90 -8.32 -12.32
N ILE A 14 11.01 -7.19 -13.03
CA ILE A 14 11.81 -6.04 -12.62
C ILE A 14 11.23 -5.44 -11.32
N ASN A 15 9.93 -5.24 -11.26
CA ASN A 15 9.27 -4.67 -10.08
C ASN A 15 9.40 -5.58 -8.87
N THR A 16 9.29 -6.89 -9.06
CA THR A 16 9.51 -7.88 -8.00
C THR A 16 10.95 -7.80 -7.47
N ALA A 17 11.93 -7.68 -8.36
CA ALA A 17 13.32 -7.55 -7.99
C ALA A 17 13.59 -6.24 -7.24
N ILE A 18 12.99 -5.14 -7.68
CA ILE A 18 13.07 -3.84 -7.00
C ILE A 18 12.47 -3.96 -5.59
N ALA A 19 11.28 -4.53 -5.46
CA ALA A 19 10.64 -4.70 -4.16
C ALA A 19 11.51 -5.50 -3.19
N LYS A 20 12.13 -6.58 -3.67
CA LYS A 20 13.05 -7.39 -2.88
C LYS A 20 14.26 -6.59 -2.40
N GLU A 21 14.84 -5.78 -3.30
CA GLU A 21 15.98 -4.91 -2.98
C GLU A 21 15.58 -3.87 -1.92
N LEU A 22 14.43 -3.22 -2.08
CA LEU A 22 13.92 -2.25 -1.12
C LEU A 22 13.71 -2.88 0.26
N LYS A 23 13.09 -4.05 0.28
CA LYS A 23 12.85 -4.78 1.52
C LYS A 23 14.15 -5.16 2.25
N ASN A 24 15.14 -5.63 1.52
CA ASN A 24 16.37 -6.15 2.10
C ASN A 24 17.35 -5.04 2.52
N ASN A 25 17.43 -3.95 1.79
CA ASN A 25 18.48 -2.95 1.95
C ASN A 25 18.01 -1.58 2.43
N PHE A 26 16.72 -1.29 2.36
CA PHE A 26 16.17 0.03 2.70
C PHE A 26 15.13 -0.01 3.83
N PHE A 27 14.92 -1.17 4.43
CA PHE A 27 13.94 -1.34 5.48
C PHE A 27 14.64 -1.59 6.83
N GLY A 28 14.91 -0.50 7.55
CA GLY A 28 15.48 -0.55 8.91
C GLY A 28 14.40 -0.78 9.97
N ASP A 29 14.81 -0.78 11.23
CA ASP A 29 13.91 -1.08 12.36
C ASP A 29 12.76 -0.08 12.47
N ASP A 30 13.02 1.20 12.17
CA ASP A 30 12.02 2.26 12.26
C ASP A 30 11.30 2.54 10.94
N THR A 31 11.71 1.89 9.85
CA THR A 31 11.12 2.10 8.53
C THR A 31 9.72 1.49 8.48
N THR A 32 8.77 2.24 7.98
CA THR A 32 7.38 1.77 7.82
C THR A 32 6.99 1.60 6.36
N CYS A 33 7.52 2.44 5.47
CA CYS A 33 7.18 2.41 4.06
C CYS A 33 8.36 2.89 3.22
N VAL A 34 8.62 2.22 2.11
CA VAL A 34 9.62 2.62 1.13
C VAL A 34 8.97 2.68 -0.23
N ILE A 35 9.15 3.79 -0.93
CA ILE A 35 8.56 4.02 -2.25
C ILE A 35 9.70 4.29 -3.24
N TYR A 36 9.73 3.51 -4.32
CA TYR A 36 10.65 3.70 -5.43
C TYR A 36 9.89 4.23 -6.64
N LYS A 37 10.31 5.38 -7.12
CA LYS A 37 9.72 6.01 -8.30
C LYS A 37 10.79 6.74 -9.10
N ASP A 38 10.88 6.43 -10.39
CA ASP A 38 11.77 7.11 -11.35
C ASP A 38 13.24 7.17 -10.88
N GLY A 39 13.72 6.08 -10.29
CA GLY A 39 15.11 6.00 -9.79
C GLY A 39 15.31 6.63 -8.42
N ILE A 40 14.28 7.19 -7.80
CA ILE A 40 14.35 7.84 -6.49
C ILE A 40 13.71 6.94 -5.43
N ILE A 41 14.39 6.79 -4.30
CA ILE A 41 13.91 5.99 -3.17
C ILE A 41 13.50 6.94 -2.05
N PHE A 42 12.24 6.81 -1.61
CA PHE A 42 11.69 7.56 -0.49
C PHE A 42 11.49 6.61 0.69
N GLU A 43 12.23 6.82 1.78
CA GLU A 43 12.07 6.06 3.01
C GLU A 43 11.19 6.85 3.99
N HIS A 44 10.22 6.18 4.59
CA HIS A 44 9.32 6.78 5.57
C HIS A 44 9.39 6.02 6.88
N THR A 45 9.38 6.77 7.97
CA THR A 45 9.35 6.24 9.34
C THR A 45 8.05 6.57 10.07
N GLY A 46 7.18 7.35 9.43
CA GLY A 46 5.88 7.73 9.98
C GLY A 46 4.94 6.54 10.13
N GLY A 47 4.16 6.54 11.20
CA GLY A 47 3.20 5.49 11.47
C GLY A 47 1.92 5.60 10.65
N SER A 48 1.14 4.52 10.65
CA SER A 48 -0.19 4.47 10.06
C SER A 48 -0.18 4.67 8.55
N ILE A 49 -1.23 5.29 8.03
CA ILE A 49 -1.46 5.49 6.60
C ILE A 49 -0.80 6.76 6.03
N ALA A 50 -0.27 7.63 6.89
CA ALA A 50 0.21 8.94 6.48
C ALA A 50 1.21 8.90 5.31
N PRO A 51 2.26 8.05 5.30
CA PRO A 51 3.20 8.02 4.17
C PRO A 51 2.51 7.70 2.83
N VAL A 52 1.60 6.74 2.82
CA VAL A 52 0.88 6.32 1.62
C VAL A 52 -0.11 7.39 1.16
N ALA A 53 -0.84 7.99 2.09
CA ALA A 53 -1.78 9.08 1.79
C ALA A 53 -1.06 10.30 1.21
N ASP A 54 0.08 10.68 1.79
CA ASP A 54 0.89 11.79 1.30
C ASP A 54 1.42 11.50 -0.12
N ALA A 55 1.93 10.31 -0.35
CA ALA A 55 2.41 9.88 -1.68
C ALA A 55 1.27 9.89 -2.70
N TRP A 56 0.08 9.43 -2.31
CA TRP A 56 -1.10 9.49 -3.17
C TRP A 56 -1.45 10.93 -3.55
N PHE A 57 -1.47 11.81 -2.58
CA PHE A 57 -1.79 13.23 -2.80
C PHE A 57 -0.79 13.92 -3.73
N CYS A 58 0.49 13.59 -3.59
CA CYS A 58 1.56 14.18 -4.40
C CYS A 58 1.73 13.52 -5.78
N GLY A 59 1.01 12.43 -6.07
CA GLY A 59 1.17 11.67 -7.32
C GLY A 59 2.39 10.75 -7.34
N ASP A 60 3.00 10.51 -6.20
CA ASP A 60 4.23 9.71 -6.10
C ASP A 60 3.99 8.20 -6.12
N LEU A 61 2.73 7.76 -6.10
CA LEU A 61 2.40 6.34 -6.23
C LEU A 61 2.34 5.87 -7.68
N GLU A 62 2.11 6.77 -8.63
CA GLU A 62 1.96 6.38 -10.04
C GLU A 62 3.22 5.69 -10.57
N ASP A 63 3.06 4.48 -11.08
CA ASP A 63 4.14 3.62 -11.57
C ASP A 63 5.22 3.31 -10.53
N ALA A 64 4.94 3.52 -9.25
CA ALA A 64 5.88 3.27 -8.17
C ALA A 64 5.89 1.80 -7.74
N VAL A 65 7.00 1.39 -7.16
CA VAL A 65 7.11 0.14 -6.39
C VAL A 65 7.09 0.51 -4.91
N VAL A 66 6.18 -0.09 -4.17
CA VAL A 66 5.95 0.24 -2.75
C VAL A 66 6.22 -0.99 -1.90
N VAL A 67 7.01 -0.83 -0.85
CA VAL A 67 7.15 -1.84 0.21
C VAL A 67 6.65 -1.22 1.50
N ASP A 68 5.64 -1.80 2.09
CA ASP A 68 5.01 -1.30 3.31
C ASP A 68 5.08 -2.36 4.40
N LYS A 69 5.24 -1.92 5.63
CA LYS A 69 5.27 -2.80 6.79
C LYS A 69 3.93 -3.50 6.99
N VAL A 70 2.83 -2.75 6.85
CA VAL A 70 1.47 -3.26 7.02
C VAL A 70 0.57 -2.66 5.95
N ILE A 71 -0.06 -3.51 5.15
CA ILE A 71 -1.04 -3.08 4.15
C ILE A 71 -2.42 -3.55 4.58
N GLY A 72 -3.24 -2.62 5.06
CA GLY A 72 -4.65 -2.82 5.27
C GLY A 72 -5.47 -2.38 4.07
N LYS A 73 -6.78 -2.56 4.15
CA LYS A 73 -7.72 -2.19 3.07
C LYS A 73 -7.59 -0.72 2.67
N ALA A 74 -7.49 0.18 3.66
CA ALA A 74 -7.34 1.61 3.40
C ALA A 74 -6.06 1.91 2.61
N SER A 75 -4.92 1.38 3.03
CA SER A 75 -3.65 1.53 2.30
C SER A 75 -3.74 0.99 0.88
N ALA A 76 -4.34 -0.18 0.72
CA ALA A 76 -4.54 -0.80 -0.59
C ALA A 76 -5.37 0.08 -1.52
N MET A 77 -6.40 0.74 -1.01
CA MET A 77 -7.22 1.67 -1.78
C MET A 77 -6.41 2.84 -2.33
N PHE A 78 -5.53 3.44 -1.52
CA PHE A 78 -4.63 4.49 -1.99
C PHE A 78 -3.65 3.99 -3.04
N MET A 79 -3.07 2.81 -2.83
CA MET A 79 -2.10 2.22 -3.76
C MET A 79 -2.73 1.92 -5.12
N VAL A 80 -3.95 1.39 -5.12
CA VAL A 80 -4.70 1.10 -6.34
C VAL A 80 -5.11 2.39 -7.04
N ASP A 81 -5.74 3.33 -6.34
CA ASP A 81 -6.18 4.59 -6.94
C ASP A 81 -5.00 5.44 -7.43
N GLY A 82 -3.88 5.37 -6.73
CA GLY A 82 -2.63 6.03 -7.12
C GLY A 82 -1.89 5.37 -8.28
N ASN A 83 -2.35 4.23 -8.76
CA ASN A 83 -1.76 3.47 -9.87
C ASN A 83 -0.33 2.99 -9.59
N ALA A 84 -0.05 2.51 -8.39
CA ALA A 84 1.22 1.86 -8.10
C ALA A 84 1.45 0.67 -9.06
N ALA A 85 2.68 0.49 -9.48
CA ALA A 85 3.02 -0.61 -10.39
C ALA A 85 3.11 -1.96 -9.69
N TYR A 86 3.62 -1.96 -8.46
CA TYR A 86 3.80 -3.17 -7.66
C TYR A 86 3.88 -2.81 -6.18
N VAL A 87 3.24 -3.61 -5.34
CA VAL A 87 3.30 -3.40 -3.90
C VAL A 87 3.69 -4.70 -3.18
N HIS A 88 4.48 -4.58 -2.15
CA HIS A 88 4.83 -5.67 -1.25
C HIS A 88 4.53 -5.26 0.19
N GLY A 89 3.74 -6.06 0.88
CA GLY A 89 3.46 -5.86 2.30
C GLY A 89 4.19 -6.89 3.14
N LYS A 90 4.90 -6.47 4.16
CA LYS A 90 5.43 -7.44 5.12
C LYS A 90 4.30 -8.16 5.82
N LEU A 91 3.23 -7.45 6.13
CA LEU A 91 1.96 -7.99 6.58
C LEU A 91 0.84 -7.39 5.73
N ILE A 92 -0.07 -8.23 5.24
CA ILE A 92 -1.23 -7.80 4.47
C ILE A 92 -2.50 -8.36 5.10
N SER A 93 -3.57 -7.57 5.12
CA SER A 93 -4.88 -8.08 5.55
C SER A 93 -5.62 -8.74 4.39
N GLU A 94 -6.54 -9.66 4.71
CA GLU A 94 -7.41 -10.27 3.69
C GLU A 94 -8.26 -9.22 2.96
N PRO A 95 -8.85 -8.20 3.63
CA PRO A 95 -9.56 -7.14 2.92
C PRO A 95 -8.66 -6.34 1.97
N ALA A 96 -7.40 -6.09 2.33
CA ALA A 96 -6.45 -5.45 1.42
C ALA A 96 -6.17 -6.30 0.19
N GLN A 97 -5.96 -7.59 0.40
CA GLN A 97 -5.76 -8.55 -0.69
C GLN A 97 -6.94 -8.51 -1.67
N LYS A 98 -8.16 -8.52 -1.16
CA LYS A 98 -9.36 -8.45 -1.99
C LYS A 98 -9.40 -7.18 -2.84
N ILE A 99 -9.11 -6.02 -2.25
CA ILE A 99 -9.07 -4.75 -3.00
C ILE A 99 -8.03 -4.80 -4.13
N MET A 100 -6.86 -5.34 -3.86
CA MET A 100 -5.82 -5.46 -4.87
C MET A 100 -6.20 -6.43 -5.99
N GLU A 101 -6.80 -7.56 -5.64
CA GLU A 101 -7.20 -8.57 -6.63
C GLU A 101 -8.33 -8.08 -7.53
N ILE A 102 -9.38 -7.45 -6.99
CA ILE A 102 -10.49 -6.95 -7.82
C ILE A 102 -10.08 -5.79 -8.72
N ASN A 103 -8.97 -5.12 -8.45
CA ASN A 103 -8.43 -4.02 -9.25
C ASN A 103 -7.18 -4.43 -10.06
N ASP A 104 -6.88 -5.71 -10.14
CA ASP A 104 -5.76 -6.26 -10.90
C ASP A 104 -4.38 -5.66 -10.52
N MET A 105 -4.20 -5.32 -9.25
CA MET A 105 -2.93 -4.82 -8.73
C MET A 105 -1.93 -5.97 -8.56
N SER A 106 -0.72 -5.78 -9.07
CA SER A 106 0.39 -6.72 -8.83
C SER A 106 0.92 -6.52 -7.41
N TYR A 107 0.93 -7.59 -6.63
CA TYR A 107 1.35 -7.52 -5.23
C TYR A 107 1.97 -8.82 -4.74
N SER A 108 2.66 -8.71 -3.60
CA SER A 108 3.16 -9.84 -2.83
C SER A 108 3.14 -9.51 -1.35
N TYR A 109 3.39 -10.51 -0.52
CA TYR A 109 3.41 -10.32 0.94
C TYR A 109 4.28 -11.40 1.60
N ASP A 110 4.75 -11.10 2.82
CA ASP A 110 5.44 -12.07 3.66
C ASP A 110 4.45 -12.84 4.53
N GLU A 111 3.53 -12.12 5.19
CA GLU A 111 2.52 -12.68 6.07
C GLU A 111 1.15 -12.10 5.77
N LYS A 112 0.10 -12.89 6.02
CA LYS A 112 -1.29 -12.48 5.84
C LYS A 112 -2.06 -12.63 7.14
N THR A 113 -2.96 -11.68 7.41
CA THR A 113 -3.83 -11.69 8.59
C THR A 113 -5.28 -11.43 8.18
N PRO A 114 -6.27 -11.97 8.90
CA PRO A 114 -7.67 -11.67 8.60
C PRO A 114 -8.04 -10.19 8.71
N LYS A 115 -7.40 -9.45 9.62
CA LYS A 115 -7.69 -8.03 9.87
C LYS A 115 -6.53 -7.33 10.55
N ILE A 116 -6.46 -6.02 10.38
CA ILE A 116 -5.47 -5.18 11.08
C ILE A 116 -6.07 -4.70 12.40
N ILE A 117 -5.36 -5.00 13.47
CA ILE A 117 -5.75 -4.66 14.83
C ILE A 117 -5.12 -3.32 15.21
N ASN A 118 -5.82 -2.53 16.02
CA ASN A 118 -5.31 -1.27 16.55
C ASN A 118 -4.14 -1.51 17.53
N ARG A 119 -3.46 -0.43 17.92
CA ARG A 119 -2.29 -0.49 18.79
C ARG A 119 -2.57 -1.07 20.17
N THR A 120 -3.80 -0.90 20.68
CA THR A 120 -4.21 -1.41 21.99
C THR A 120 -4.64 -2.88 21.96
N GLY A 121 -4.81 -3.45 20.76
CA GLY A 121 -5.14 -4.86 20.59
C GLY A 121 -6.59 -5.23 20.84
N ASP A 122 -7.48 -4.26 21.05
CA ASP A 122 -8.87 -4.48 21.44
C ASP A 122 -9.90 -4.23 20.35
N GLY A 123 -9.45 -3.94 19.12
CA GLY A 123 -10.36 -3.70 18.01
C GLY A 123 -9.63 -3.44 16.70
N LEU A 124 -10.39 -3.13 15.65
CA LEU A 124 -9.83 -2.82 14.35
C LEU A 124 -9.08 -1.48 14.35
N CYS A 125 -8.05 -1.41 13.53
CA CYS A 125 -7.43 -0.14 13.19
C CYS A 125 -8.52 0.87 12.74
N PRO A 126 -8.50 2.13 13.20
CA PRO A 126 -9.53 3.11 12.83
C PRO A 126 -9.67 3.31 11.31
N MET A 127 -8.57 3.24 10.57
CA MET A 127 -8.61 3.37 9.10
C MET A 127 -9.31 2.19 8.45
N GLU A 128 -9.08 0.98 8.96
CA GLU A 128 -9.78 -0.22 8.49
C GLU A 128 -11.26 -0.16 8.78
N SER A 129 -11.64 0.31 9.96
CA SER A 129 -13.05 0.50 10.34
C SER A 129 -13.74 1.48 9.39
N ALA A 130 -13.06 2.55 9.01
CA ALA A 130 -13.63 3.60 8.14
C ALA A 130 -14.04 3.06 6.77
N VAL A 131 -13.35 2.05 6.24
CA VAL A 131 -13.57 1.52 4.89
C VAL A 131 -14.13 0.09 4.85
N MET A 132 -14.49 -0.45 6.01
CA MET A 132 -14.89 -1.85 6.12
C MET A 132 -16.06 -2.22 5.19
N ASP A 133 -17.04 -1.36 5.04
CA ASP A 133 -18.27 -1.61 4.30
C ASP A 133 -18.31 -0.98 2.90
N THR A 134 -17.17 -0.54 2.38
CA THR A 134 -17.10 -0.01 1.02
C THR A 134 -15.91 -0.58 0.27
N ASP A 135 -16.10 -0.95 -1.00
CA ASP A 135 -15.04 -1.34 -1.93
C ASP A 135 -14.81 -0.26 -3.00
N ASN A 136 -15.57 0.83 -2.94
CA ASN A 136 -15.39 1.96 -3.87
C ASN A 136 -14.17 2.78 -3.45
N LEU A 137 -13.21 2.92 -4.36
CA LEU A 137 -11.93 3.57 -4.06
C LEU A 137 -12.10 5.03 -3.63
N ARG A 138 -12.88 5.81 -4.37
CA ARG A 138 -13.10 7.22 -4.08
C ARG A 138 -13.83 7.44 -2.77
N ASP A 139 -14.87 6.66 -2.53
CA ASP A 139 -15.61 6.69 -1.28
C ASP A 139 -14.72 6.30 -0.09
N GLY A 140 -13.96 5.23 -0.24
CA GLY A 140 -13.04 4.77 0.79
C GLY A 140 -11.96 5.81 1.12
N ILE A 141 -11.35 6.39 0.12
CA ILE A 141 -10.33 7.43 0.31
C ILE A 141 -10.91 8.64 1.03
N ALA A 142 -12.11 9.10 0.64
CA ALA A 142 -12.78 10.20 1.32
C ALA A 142 -13.05 9.88 2.80
N ARG A 143 -13.48 8.67 3.10
CA ARG A 143 -13.71 8.23 4.49
C ARG A 143 -12.42 8.19 5.30
N VAL A 144 -11.30 7.78 4.68
CA VAL A 144 -10.01 7.77 5.36
C VAL A 144 -9.58 9.20 5.70
N PHE A 145 -9.70 10.14 4.78
CA PHE A 145 -9.36 11.54 5.06
C PHE A 145 -10.25 12.13 6.16
N ASP A 146 -11.55 11.83 6.17
CA ASP A 146 -12.44 12.23 7.24
C ASP A 146 -11.98 11.67 8.58
N LYS A 147 -11.57 10.40 8.62
CA LYS A 147 -11.04 9.77 9.83
C LYS A 147 -9.72 10.38 10.27
N MET A 148 -8.82 10.65 9.34
CA MET A 148 -7.54 11.31 9.64
C MET A 148 -7.78 12.71 10.25
N ASN A 149 -8.72 13.45 9.70
CA ASN A 149 -9.09 14.76 10.23
C ASN A 149 -9.69 14.65 11.64
N GLU A 150 -10.59 13.69 11.83
CA GLU A 150 -11.19 13.42 13.14
C GLU A 150 -10.13 13.05 14.20
N LEU A 151 -9.08 12.34 13.82
CA LEU A 151 -7.99 11.93 14.70
C LEU A 151 -6.88 12.99 14.83
N GLY A 152 -7.03 14.15 14.20
CA GLY A 152 -6.04 15.22 14.27
C GLY A 152 -4.77 14.96 13.48
N MET A 153 -4.83 14.12 12.45
CA MET A 153 -3.68 13.78 11.60
C MET A 153 -3.49 14.72 10.42
N LEU A 154 -4.44 15.58 10.17
CA LEU A 154 -4.39 16.56 9.09
C LEU A 154 -4.27 17.97 9.64
#